data_cd04b813ca6316782b123a4b66098eb1
#
_entry.id   cd04b813ca6316782b123a4b66098eb1
#
_cell.length_a   1.000
_cell.length_b   1.000
_cell.length_c   1.000
_cell.angle_alpha   90.00
_cell.angle_beta   90.00
_cell.angle_gamma   90.00
#
_symmetry.space_group_name_H-M   'P 1'
#
loop_
_entity.id
_entity.type
_entity.pdbx_description
1 polymer ?
#
loop_
_entity_poly.entity_id
_entity_poly.type
_entity_poly.pdbx_seq_one_letter_code
_entity_poly.pdbx_strand_id
1 'polypeptide(L)'
;MVGSDALGVSVDFAHYARHWSVQGEGTVNLSGGIAFATFLRCQLSSSDILLLQLRHLSGRNIAPMARTFQRGTKVQNEMGALLGYETSRWRKLHWQNFVHVYHHPLPTWRAAAPSSGVAAQTLITYVPYRAVQWSLRYRLTSQQQTIPQHAPWLQWVARQSLRLSVRRTSGAWMCQTSLDVAMNKQQLRGKQQYGAMASLRLRYAPSSLWEVSGALNLFSTDSFDTRLYTYQPQLPGTGAFPVFYGTGCSGVAVVNWNPSRAWSLSTRIAMMHRWNRPHASNAAAVEESSDYSLRLGLRVRYRF
;
A
#
# COMPACT_ATOMS: atom_id res chain seq x y z
N MET A 1 -10.88 16.19 -26.05
CA MET A 1 -9.50 16.52 -25.65
C MET A 1 -8.61 16.22 -26.83
N VAL A 2 -8.03 17.22 -27.47
CA VAL A 2 -7.02 17.05 -28.50
C VAL A 2 -5.78 16.50 -27.80
N GLY A 3 -5.30 15.32 -28.19
CA GLY A 3 -4.10 14.71 -27.62
C GLY A 3 -2.91 15.63 -27.86
N SER A 4 -2.34 16.18 -26.79
CA SER A 4 -1.04 16.81 -26.86
C SER A 4 -0.01 15.70 -26.98
N ASP A 5 0.77 15.70 -28.03
CA ASP A 5 1.88 14.77 -28.22
C ASP A 5 2.84 14.90 -27.05
N ALA A 6 2.96 13.85 -26.26
CA ALA A 6 3.86 13.81 -25.14
C ALA A 6 5.25 13.33 -25.61
N LEU A 7 6.02 14.22 -26.20
CA LEU A 7 7.41 13.95 -26.52
C LEU A 7 8.31 14.41 -25.36
N GLY A 8 9.21 13.54 -24.94
CA GLY A 8 10.19 13.82 -23.90
C GLY A 8 11.52 13.14 -24.21
N VAL A 9 12.58 13.70 -23.69
CA VAL A 9 13.93 13.12 -23.71
C VAL A 9 14.31 12.79 -22.27
N SER A 10 14.79 11.56 -22.04
CA SER A 10 15.32 11.15 -20.76
C SER A 10 16.79 10.73 -20.89
N VAL A 11 17.53 10.97 -19.81
CA VAL A 11 18.89 10.50 -19.63
C VAL A 11 18.93 9.76 -18.31
N ASP A 12 19.39 8.51 -18.36
CA ASP A 12 19.63 7.70 -17.19
C ASP A 12 21.13 7.53 -16.94
N PHE A 13 21.48 7.37 -15.68
CA PHE A 13 22.84 7.09 -15.25
C PHE A 13 22.84 6.04 -14.15
N ALA A 14 23.89 5.24 -14.12
CA ALA A 14 24.13 4.28 -13.06
C ALA A 14 25.63 4.15 -12.80
N HIS A 15 26.01 4.18 -11.53
CA HIS A 15 27.38 3.90 -11.10
C HIS A 15 27.35 2.91 -9.94
N TYR A 16 28.20 1.91 -10.02
CA TYR A 16 28.32 0.83 -9.04
C TYR A 16 29.73 0.75 -8.50
N ALA A 17 29.88 0.87 -7.18
CA ALA A 17 31.11 0.66 -6.46
C ALA A 17 30.94 -0.48 -5.44
N ARG A 18 32.02 -0.88 -4.80
CA ARG A 18 32.03 -2.03 -3.87
C ARG A 18 31.00 -1.90 -2.73
N HIS A 19 30.83 -0.70 -2.18
CA HIS A 19 30.00 -0.47 -1.01
C HIS A 19 28.84 0.50 -1.26
N TRP A 20 28.74 1.07 -2.45
CA TRP A 20 27.66 1.98 -2.78
C TRP A 20 27.31 1.90 -4.27
N SER A 21 26.09 2.25 -4.57
CA SER A 21 25.61 2.43 -5.94
C SER A 21 24.72 3.65 -6.01
N VAL A 22 24.82 4.40 -7.09
CA VAL A 22 23.92 5.50 -7.41
C VAL A 22 23.30 5.24 -8.78
N GLN A 23 22.01 5.49 -8.87
CA GLN A 23 21.24 5.41 -10.10
C GLN A 23 20.31 6.60 -10.17
N GLY A 24 20.03 7.09 -11.36
CA GLY A 24 19.09 8.18 -11.53
C GLY A 24 18.65 8.35 -12.96
N GLU A 25 17.59 9.11 -13.11
CA GLU A 25 16.99 9.49 -14.38
C GLU A 25 16.59 10.95 -14.34
N GLY A 26 16.90 11.68 -15.41
CA GLY A 26 16.42 13.02 -15.66
C GLY A 26 15.64 13.07 -16.96
N THR A 27 14.46 13.67 -16.95
CA THR A 27 13.58 13.77 -18.12
C THR A 27 13.16 15.22 -18.32
N VAL A 28 13.15 15.66 -19.59
CA VAL A 28 12.59 16.93 -20.02
C VAL A 28 11.57 16.66 -21.12
N ASN A 29 10.40 17.24 -21.02
CA ASN A 29 9.36 17.12 -22.06
C ASN A 29 9.11 18.45 -22.80
N LEU A 30 8.46 18.37 -23.95
CA LEU A 30 8.19 19.56 -24.80
C LEU A 30 7.32 20.61 -24.10
N SER A 31 6.53 20.24 -23.10
CA SER A 31 5.74 21.18 -22.30
C SER A 31 6.59 22.00 -21.30
N GLY A 32 7.91 21.82 -21.30
CA GLY A 32 8.82 22.42 -20.32
C GLY A 32 8.77 21.75 -18.95
N GLY A 33 8.19 20.57 -18.86
CA GLY A 33 8.17 19.77 -17.63
C GLY A 33 9.51 19.08 -17.42
N ILE A 34 10.00 19.11 -16.18
CA ILE A 34 11.26 18.48 -15.77
C ILE A 34 10.92 17.42 -14.70
N ALA A 35 11.49 16.26 -14.83
CA ALA A 35 11.50 15.26 -13.78
C ALA A 35 12.93 14.76 -13.53
N PHE A 36 13.27 14.60 -12.26
CA PHE A 36 14.53 14.05 -11.82
C PHE A 36 14.29 13.11 -10.65
N ALA A 37 14.88 11.94 -10.69
CA ALA A 37 14.87 10.99 -9.58
C ALA A 37 16.25 10.33 -9.47
N THR A 38 16.77 10.25 -8.25
CA THR A 38 18.02 9.55 -7.97
C THR A 38 17.89 8.67 -6.75
N PHE A 39 18.62 7.58 -6.76
CA PHE A 39 18.61 6.57 -5.72
C PHE A 39 20.06 6.19 -5.39
N LEU A 40 20.45 6.40 -4.15
CA LEU A 40 21.74 6.02 -3.59
C LEU A 40 21.54 4.87 -2.61
N ARG A 41 22.28 3.80 -2.80
CA ARG A 41 22.36 2.67 -1.86
C ARG A 41 23.78 2.56 -1.33
N CYS A 42 23.94 2.59 -0.01
CA CYS A 42 25.20 2.40 0.67
C CYS A 42 25.13 1.14 1.54
N GLN A 43 26.06 0.23 1.35
CA GLN A 43 26.25 -0.94 2.20
C GLN A 43 27.26 -0.58 3.29
N LEU A 44 26.75 -0.28 4.51
CA LEU A 44 27.56 0.15 5.64
C LEU A 44 28.31 -1.03 6.27
N SER A 45 27.69 -2.22 6.25
CA SER A 45 28.30 -3.48 6.69
C SER A 45 27.67 -4.65 5.90
N SER A 46 28.08 -5.88 6.19
CA SER A 46 27.46 -7.08 5.61
C SER A 46 25.96 -7.22 5.92
N SER A 47 25.50 -6.56 6.98
CA SER A 47 24.12 -6.62 7.48
C SER A 47 23.35 -5.31 7.41
N ASP A 48 24.02 -4.18 7.14
CA ASP A 48 23.43 -2.85 7.26
C ASP A 48 23.45 -2.11 5.91
N ILE A 49 22.29 -1.61 5.50
CA ILE A 49 22.11 -0.89 4.24
C ILE A 49 21.44 0.45 4.52
N LEU A 50 21.99 1.51 3.96
CA LEU A 50 21.40 2.85 3.93
C LEU A 50 20.91 3.14 2.51
N LEU A 51 19.73 3.72 2.40
CA LEU A 51 19.08 4.11 1.16
C LEU A 51 18.74 5.59 1.20
N LEU A 52 19.08 6.33 0.16
CA LEU A 52 18.64 7.71 -0.03
C LEU A 52 18.03 7.84 -1.41
N GLN A 53 16.85 8.41 -1.47
CA GLN A 53 16.20 8.78 -2.72
C GLN A 53 15.87 10.25 -2.70
N LEU A 54 16.23 10.96 -3.75
CA LEU A 54 15.85 12.34 -3.99
C LEU A 54 15.04 12.40 -5.27
N ARG A 55 14.02 13.26 -5.32
CA ARG A 55 13.23 13.48 -6.53
C ARG A 55 12.70 14.89 -6.63
N HIS A 56 12.58 15.34 -7.87
CA HIS A 56 11.91 16.56 -8.26
C HIS A 56 11.05 16.28 -9.49
N LEU A 57 9.74 16.47 -9.38
CA LEU A 57 8.76 16.24 -10.43
C LEU A 57 7.98 17.54 -10.65
N SER A 58 8.30 18.29 -11.68
CA SER A 58 7.62 19.57 -11.95
C SER A 58 6.13 19.35 -12.24
N GLY A 59 5.31 20.37 -12.00
CA GLY A 59 3.86 20.30 -12.24
C GLY A 59 3.48 20.17 -13.73
N ARG A 60 4.39 20.53 -14.64
CA ARG A 60 4.22 20.40 -16.09
C ARG A 60 4.75 19.07 -16.65
N ASN A 61 5.29 18.19 -15.80
CA ASN A 61 5.79 16.91 -16.28
C ASN A 61 4.63 16.03 -16.75
N ILE A 62 4.70 15.58 -18.01
CA ILE A 62 3.73 14.64 -18.61
C ILE A 62 4.48 13.37 -18.95
N ALA A 63 4.30 12.35 -18.15
CA ALA A 63 4.96 11.06 -18.31
C ALA A 63 3.96 9.92 -18.01
N PRO A 64 3.02 9.60 -18.94
CA PRO A 64 1.91 8.67 -18.69
C PRO A 64 2.38 7.25 -18.33
N MET A 65 3.51 6.83 -18.87
CA MET A 65 4.09 5.50 -18.67
C MET A 65 5.17 5.44 -17.57
N ALA A 66 5.60 6.60 -17.07
CA ALA A 66 6.63 6.64 -16.03
C ALA A 66 6.10 6.10 -14.70
N ARG A 67 6.95 5.36 -14.02
CA ARG A 67 6.70 4.85 -12.67
C ARG A 67 7.89 5.21 -11.79
N THR A 68 7.66 6.08 -10.86
CA THR A 68 8.64 6.40 -9.83
C THR A 68 8.00 6.32 -8.45
N PHE A 69 8.80 6.26 -7.41
CA PHE A 69 8.28 6.34 -6.05
C PHE A 69 7.79 7.76 -5.78
N GLN A 70 6.49 7.91 -5.62
CA GLN A 70 5.79 9.19 -5.40
C GLN A 70 4.56 9.01 -4.51
N ARG A 71 4.02 10.10 -4.00
CA ARG A 71 2.77 10.11 -3.20
C ARG A 71 1.53 10.32 -4.08
N GLY A 72 1.69 11.07 -5.16
CA GLY A 72 0.62 11.31 -6.13
C GLY A 72 0.35 10.10 -7.03
N THR A 73 -0.75 10.15 -7.77
CA THR A 73 -1.09 9.14 -8.79
C THR A 73 -0.41 9.40 -10.13
N LYS A 74 0.03 10.65 -10.37
CA LYS A 74 0.72 11.07 -11.57
C LYS A 74 2.15 11.47 -11.23
N VAL A 75 3.09 11.23 -12.13
CA VAL A 75 4.51 11.56 -11.99
C VAL A 75 4.73 13.05 -12.22
N GLN A 76 4.16 13.87 -11.36
CA GLN A 76 4.22 15.34 -11.42
C GLN A 76 3.94 15.99 -10.07
N ASN A 77 4.32 17.27 -9.95
CA ASN A 77 3.98 18.15 -8.83
C ASN A 77 4.43 17.59 -7.47
N GLU A 78 5.66 17.08 -7.39
CA GLU A 78 6.17 16.55 -6.13
C GLU A 78 7.69 16.72 -6.04
N MET A 79 8.16 17.25 -4.92
CA MET A 79 9.55 17.22 -4.51
C MET A 79 9.65 16.37 -3.25
N GLY A 80 10.69 15.56 -3.11
CA GLY A 80 10.79 14.72 -1.92
C GLY A 80 12.14 14.06 -1.74
N ALA A 81 12.39 13.72 -0.48
CA ALA A 81 13.52 12.94 -0.05
C ALA A 81 13.06 11.76 0.81
N LEU A 82 13.61 10.59 0.56
CA LEU A 82 13.39 9.39 1.35
C LEU A 82 14.72 8.89 1.87
N LEU A 83 14.80 8.67 3.17
CA LEU A 83 15.90 8.00 3.85
C LEU A 83 15.41 6.64 4.35
N GLY A 84 16.08 5.58 3.96
CA GLY A 84 15.80 4.21 4.37
C GLY A 84 17.00 3.59 5.09
N TYR A 85 16.73 2.77 6.08
CA TYR A 85 17.73 1.98 6.77
C TYR A 85 17.20 0.56 6.95
N GLU A 86 18.02 -0.41 6.58
CA GLU A 86 17.72 -1.83 6.69
C GLU A 86 18.87 -2.54 7.39
N THR A 87 18.52 -3.41 8.34
CA THR A 87 19.52 -4.22 9.04
C THR A 87 19.04 -5.64 9.32
N SER A 88 19.95 -6.59 9.16
CA SER A 88 19.82 -8.00 9.55
C SER A 88 20.92 -8.44 10.53
N ARG A 89 21.48 -7.48 11.28
CA ARG A 89 22.58 -7.71 12.24
C ARG A 89 22.24 -8.76 13.29
N TRP A 90 20.99 -8.79 13.73
CA TRP A 90 20.54 -9.77 14.71
C TRP A 90 20.03 -11.02 14.02
N ARG A 91 20.55 -12.16 14.44
CA ARG A 91 20.11 -13.45 13.91
C ARG A 91 18.59 -13.59 14.04
N LYS A 92 17.92 -14.00 12.95
CA LYS A 92 16.46 -14.18 12.86
C LYS A 92 15.62 -12.91 12.90
N LEU A 93 16.23 -11.72 13.01
CA LEU A 93 15.51 -10.46 13.02
C LEU A 93 15.97 -9.60 11.84
N HIS A 94 15.00 -9.12 11.10
CA HIS A 94 15.19 -8.17 10.00
C HIS A 94 14.40 -6.91 10.30
N TRP A 95 15.06 -5.76 10.26
CA TRP A 95 14.47 -4.48 10.60
C TRP A 95 14.66 -3.48 9.47
N GLN A 96 13.57 -2.93 9.00
CA GLN A 96 13.52 -1.92 7.94
C GLN A 96 12.83 -0.66 8.44
N ASN A 97 13.42 0.48 8.15
CA ASN A 97 12.83 1.78 8.44
C ASN A 97 12.93 2.66 7.21
N PHE A 98 11.95 3.54 7.05
CA PHE A 98 12.12 4.68 6.19
C PHE A 98 11.40 5.91 6.74
N VAL A 99 11.97 7.07 6.41
CA VAL A 99 11.34 8.38 6.58
C VAL A 99 11.33 9.07 5.23
N HIS A 100 10.21 9.62 4.87
CA HIS A 100 9.96 10.27 3.60
C HIS A 100 9.34 11.63 3.86
N VAL A 101 10.02 12.70 3.44
CA VAL A 101 9.52 14.06 3.44
C VAL A 101 9.20 14.47 2.01
N TYR A 102 8.09 15.19 1.81
CA TYR A 102 7.66 15.61 0.48
C TYR A 102 6.90 16.92 0.51
N HIS A 103 6.95 17.63 -0.61
CA HIS A 103 6.27 18.89 -0.84
C HIS A 103 5.60 18.87 -2.21
N HIS A 104 4.37 19.38 -2.29
CA HIS A 104 3.64 19.62 -3.53
C HIS A 104 3.60 21.12 -3.80
N PRO A 105 4.38 21.64 -4.76
CA PRO A 105 4.42 23.06 -5.10
C PRO A 105 3.10 23.62 -5.63
N LEU A 106 2.28 22.79 -6.24
CA LEU A 106 0.95 23.17 -6.74
C LEU A 106 -0.15 22.49 -5.93
N PRO A 107 -1.37 23.04 -5.94
CA PRO A 107 -2.54 22.41 -5.31
C PRO A 107 -2.73 20.96 -5.75
N THR A 108 -3.27 20.15 -4.85
CA THR A 108 -3.65 18.76 -5.08
C THR A 108 -5.13 18.57 -4.78
N TRP A 109 -5.71 17.42 -5.13
CA TRP A 109 -7.11 17.16 -4.80
C TRP A 109 -7.43 17.20 -3.29
N ARG A 110 -6.43 17.06 -2.42
CA ARG A 110 -6.57 17.13 -0.94
C ARG A 110 -6.18 18.46 -0.35
N ALA A 111 -5.44 19.27 -1.07
CA ALA A 111 -4.90 20.52 -0.58
C ALA A 111 -5.05 21.59 -1.66
N ALA A 112 -5.92 22.56 -1.42
CA ALA A 112 -6.20 23.68 -2.35
C ALA A 112 -5.06 24.69 -2.44
N ALA A 113 -3.98 24.50 -1.68
CA ALA A 113 -2.76 25.31 -1.71
C ALA A 113 -1.51 24.37 -1.72
N PRO A 114 -0.30 24.90 -2.00
CA PRO A 114 0.94 24.16 -1.81
C PRO A 114 1.00 23.49 -0.46
N SER A 115 1.43 22.23 -0.42
CA SER A 115 1.29 21.43 0.79
C SER A 115 2.47 20.48 1.00
N SER A 116 2.77 20.20 2.25
CA SER A 116 3.85 19.33 2.66
C SER A 116 3.35 18.11 3.43
N GLY A 117 4.18 17.09 3.49
CA GLY A 117 3.89 15.92 4.29
C GLY A 117 5.13 15.12 4.65
N VAL A 118 4.94 14.27 5.66
CA VAL A 118 5.94 13.33 6.15
C VAL A 118 5.29 11.96 6.25
N ALA A 119 6.01 10.93 5.84
CA ALA A 119 5.64 9.54 6.05
C ALA A 119 6.81 8.77 6.65
N ALA A 120 6.53 7.93 7.62
CA ALA A 120 7.52 7.05 8.22
C ALA A 120 6.94 5.64 8.33
N GLN A 121 7.80 4.64 8.19
CA GLN A 121 7.43 3.26 8.43
C GLN A 121 8.57 2.50 9.07
N THR A 122 8.23 1.68 10.04
CA THR A 122 9.08 0.65 10.63
C THR A 122 8.45 -0.71 10.37
N LEU A 123 9.25 -1.66 9.90
CA LEU A 123 8.88 -3.04 9.74
C LEU A 123 9.91 -3.92 10.43
N ILE A 124 9.49 -4.65 11.43
CA ILE A 124 10.31 -5.64 12.14
C ILE A 124 9.78 -7.02 11.77
N THR A 125 10.64 -7.87 11.25
CA THR A 125 10.34 -9.27 10.93
C THR A 125 11.22 -10.17 11.77
N TYR A 126 10.61 -11.07 12.53
CA TYR A 126 11.29 -12.05 13.37
C TYR A 126 10.93 -13.47 12.95
N VAL A 127 11.93 -14.28 12.62
CA VAL A 127 11.78 -15.65 12.14
C VAL A 127 12.49 -16.60 13.11
N PRO A 128 11.83 -16.97 14.25
CA PRO A 128 12.41 -17.86 15.24
C PRO A 128 12.78 -19.23 14.67
N TYR A 129 11.89 -19.77 13.82
CA TYR A 129 12.06 -21.03 13.09
C TYR A 129 11.57 -20.84 11.65
N ARG A 130 11.99 -21.72 10.72
CA ARG A 130 11.55 -21.65 9.30
C ARG A 130 10.03 -21.67 9.10
N ALA A 131 9.32 -22.31 10.04
CA ALA A 131 7.86 -22.45 9.98
C ALA A 131 7.08 -21.24 10.50
N VAL A 132 7.71 -20.33 11.25
CA VAL A 132 7.02 -19.24 11.96
C VAL A 132 7.69 -17.90 11.67
N GLN A 133 6.88 -16.94 11.25
CA GLN A 133 7.30 -15.57 11.02
C GLN A 133 6.37 -14.60 11.76
N TRP A 134 6.95 -13.75 12.59
CA TRP A 134 6.28 -12.61 13.20
C TRP A 134 6.62 -11.36 12.43
N SER A 135 5.69 -10.46 12.25
CA SER A 135 6.00 -9.13 11.72
C SER A 135 5.20 -8.06 12.43
N LEU A 136 5.90 -6.98 12.79
CA LEU A 136 5.34 -5.77 13.36
C LEU A 136 5.59 -4.63 12.39
N ARG A 137 4.53 -3.98 11.94
CA ARG A 137 4.61 -2.82 11.06
C ARG A 137 3.93 -1.62 11.69
N TYR A 138 4.68 -0.59 11.95
CA TYR A 138 4.15 0.73 12.30
C TYR A 138 4.29 1.67 11.11
N ARG A 139 3.27 2.46 10.84
CA ARG A 139 3.25 3.46 9.78
C ARG A 139 2.66 4.76 10.30
N LEU A 140 3.36 5.86 10.06
CA LEU A 140 2.92 7.22 10.30
C LEU A 140 2.82 7.95 8.95
N THR A 141 1.77 8.70 8.75
CA THR A 141 1.65 9.68 7.66
C THR A 141 1.04 10.94 8.24
N SER A 142 1.75 12.04 8.14
CA SER A 142 1.27 13.37 8.52
C SER A 142 1.37 14.28 7.29
N GLN A 143 0.27 14.90 6.89
CA GLN A 143 0.22 15.72 5.69
C GLN A 143 -0.76 16.89 5.85
N GLN A 144 -0.48 17.97 5.16
CA GLN A 144 -1.37 19.11 5.09
C GLN A 144 -2.54 18.81 4.16
N GLN A 145 -3.76 19.16 4.59
CA GLN A 145 -5.01 19.03 3.84
C GLN A 145 -5.86 20.26 4.03
N THR A 146 -6.65 20.61 3.01
CA THR A 146 -7.59 21.73 3.10
C THR A 146 -8.65 21.47 4.17
N ILE A 147 -8.98 22.50 4.91
CA ILE A 147 -10.14 22.51 5.79
C ILE A 147 -11.37 22.73 4.89
N PRO A 148 -12.32 21.77 4.79
CA PRO A 148 -13.41 21.84 3.81
C PRO A 148 -14.24 23.12 3.83
N GLN A 149 -14.39 23.74 5.00
CA GLN A 149 -15.20 24.95 5.21
C GLN A 149 -14.39 26.25 5.15
N HIS A 150 -13.06 26.18 5.06
CA HIS A 150 -12.16 27.33 5.15
C HIS A 150 -11.01 27.23 4.12
N ALA A 151 -11.33 26.91 2.87
CA ALA A 151 -10.32 26.92 1.79
C ALA A 151 -9.82 28.37 1.56
N PRO A 152 -8.53 28.60 1.30
CA PRO A 152 -7.46 27.61 1.07
C PRO A 152 -6.71 27.14 2.33
N TRP A 153 -7.21 27.40 3.52
CA TRP A 153 -6.50 27.09 4.76
C TRP A 153 -6.21 25.60 4.90
N LEU A 154 -5.00 25.29 5.29
CA LEU A 154 -4.51 23.93 5.46
C LEU A 154 -4.41 23.56 6.96
N GLN A 155 -4.69 22.30 7.25
CA GLN A 155 -4.44 21.68 8.56
C GLN A 155 -3.59 20.44 8.40
N TRP A 156 -2.84 20.10 9.43
CA TRP A 156 -2.16 18.82 9.50
C TRP A 156 -3.14 17.70 9.87
N VAL A 157 -3.10 16.63 9.09
CA VAL A 157 -3.84 15.40 9.35
C VAL A 157 -2.84 14.28 9.52
N ALA A 158 -2.80 13.70 10.71
CA ALA A 158 -1.90 12.61 11.05
C ALA A 158 -2.66 11.29 11.10
N ARG A 159 -2.21 10.31 10.35
CA ARG A 159 -2.69 8.94 10.38
C ARG A 159 -1.57 8.00 10.83
N GLN A 160 -1.86 7.21 11.85
CA GLN A 160 -0.99 6.17 12.36
C GLN A 160 -1.63 4.82 12.17
N SER A 161 -0.84 3.79 11.95
CA SER A 161 -1.34 2.42 11.92
C SER A 161 -0.28 1.45 12.41
N LEU A 162 -0.72 0.49 13.19
CA LEU A 162 0.09 -0.61 13.72
C LEU A 162 -0.53 -1.92 13.23
N ARG A 163 0.31 -2.81 12.68
CA ARG A 163 -0.08 -4.18 12.33
C ARG A 163 0.89 -5.17 12.96
N LEU A 164 0.34 -6.07 13.73
CA LEU A 164 1.03 -7.27 14.19
C LEU A 164 0.52 -8.45 13.38
N SER A 165 1.41 -9.26 12.82
CA SER A 165 0.99 -10.50 12.14
C SER A 165 1.91 -11.66 12.45
N VAL A 166 1.31 -12.84 12.51
CA VAL A 166 1.99 -14.12 12.71
C VAL A 166 1.61 -15.03 11.56
N ARG A 167 2.62 -15.55 10.88
CA ARG A 167 2.44 -16.56 9.83
C ARG A 167 3.10 -17.86 10.28
N ARG A 168 2.37 -18.94 10.15
CA ARG A 168 2.87 -20.31 10.36
C ARG A 168 2.67 -21.12 9.08
N THR A 169 3.71 -21.82 8.65
CA THR A 169 3.67 -22.75 7.52
C THR A 169 4.08 -24.14 8.00
N SER A 170 3.28 -25.14 7.71
CA SER A 170 3.53 -26.52 8.13
C SER A 170 3.03 -27.46 7.03
N GLY A 171 3.96 -28.07 6.28
CA GLY A 171 3.62 -28.90 5.12
C GLY A 171 2.74 -28.15 4.11
N ALA A 172 1.57 -28.68 3.82
CA ALA A 172 0.60 -28.12 2.90
C ALA A 172 -0.19 -26.92 3.46
N TRP A 173 -0.09 -26.63 4.76
CA TRP A 173 -0.86 -25.58 5.44
C TRP A 173 -0.07 -24.30 5.62
N MET A 174 -0.73 -23.17 5.40
CA MET A 174 -0.30 -21.86 5.84
C MET A 174 -1.45 -21.19 6.59
N CYS A 175 -1.16 -20.73 7.80
CA CYS A 175 -2.04 -19.91 8.61
C CYS A 175 -1.38 -18.57 8.87
N GLN A 176 -2.13 -17.48 8.69
CA GLN A 176 -1.67 -16.13 9.04
C GLN A 176 -2.77 -15.41 9.81
N THR A 177 -2.45 -14.96 11.01
CA THR A 177 -3.30 -14.07 11.82
C THR A 177 -2.71 -12.69 11.82
N SER A 178 -3.54 -11.65 11.77
CA SER A 178 -3.09 -10.27 11.95
C SER A 178 -4.08 -9.45 12.75
N LEU A 179 -3.53 -8.52 13.54
CA LEU A 179 -4.24 -7.47 14.25
C LEU A 179 -3.77 -6.13 13.71
N ASP A 180 -4.72 -5.31 13.31
CA ASP A 180 -4.51 -3.98 12.74
C ASP A 180 -5.21 -2.94 13.61
N VAL A 181 -4.51 -1.87 13.93
CA VAL A 181 -5.09 -0.68 14.58
C VAL A 181 -4.71 0.54 13.76
N ALA A 182 -5.66 1.43 13.54
CA ALA A 182 -5.44 2.72 12.90
C ALA A 182 -5.99 3.85 13.76
N MET A 183 -5.30 4.98 13.75
CA MET A 183 -5.72 6.21 14.38
C MET A 183 -5.59 7.36 13.38
N ASN A 184 -6.57 8.22 13.32
CA ASN A 184 -6.55 9.45 12.54
C ASN A 184 -6.79 10.65 13.47
N LYS A 185 -5.90 11.65 13.40
CA LYS A 185 -5.99 12.88 14.20
C LYS A 185 -5.95 14.10 13.28
N GLN A 186 -6.97 14.95 13.39
CA GLN A 186 -7.04 16.24 12.72
C GLN A 186 -6.67 17.35 13.70
N GLN A 187 -5.70 18.19 13.35
CA GLN A 187 -5.14 19.18 14.27
C GLN A 187 -6.18 20.16 14.79
N LEU A 188 -7.00 20.75 13.93
CA LEU A 188 -7.94 21.81 14.29
C LEU A 188 -9.22 21.29 14.96
N ARG A 189 -9.64 20.08 14.65
CA ARG A 189 -10.87 19.51 15.23
C ARG A 189 -10.62 18.80 16.57
N GLY A 190 -9.35 18.56 16.93
CA GLY A 190 -8.99 17.80 18.14
C GLY A 190 -9.55 16.36 18.16
N LYS A 191 -10.39 16.01 17.18
CA LYS A 191 -11.12 14.75 17.13
C LYS A 191 -10.17 13.63 16.71
N GLN A 192 -10.05 12.65 17.58
CA GLN A 192 -9.36 11.40 17.27
C GLN A 192 -10.38 10.35 16.83
N GLN A 193 -10.02 9.59 15.83
CA GLN A 193 -10.82 8.51 15.28
C GLN A 193 -9.97 7.25 15.26
N TYR A 194 -10.59 6.12 15.54
CA TYR A 194 -9.91 4.83 15.66
C TYR A 194 -10.50 3.81 14.70
N GLY A 195 -9.72 2.82 14.37
CA GLY A 195 -10.15 1.64 13.63
C GLY A 195 -9.33 0.45 14.08
N ALA A 196 -9.98 -0.71 14.21
CA ALA A 196 -9.35 -1.97 14.55
C ALA A 196 -9.86 -3.09 13.64
N MET A 197 -9.01 -4.06 13.34
CA MET A 197 -9.35 -5.24 12.54
C MET A 197 -8.54 -6.44 12.98
N ALA A 198 -9.23 -7.57 13.16
CA ALA A 198 -8.62 -8.88 13.29
C ALA A 198 -8.83 -9.67 12.00
N SER A 199 -7.79 -10.31 11.51
CA SER A 199 -7.83 -11.09 10.26
C SER A 199 -7.21 -12.46 10.46
N LEU A 200 -7.86 -13.49 9.93
CA LEU A 200 -7.35 -14.84 9.82
C LEU A 200 -7.31 -15.24 8.35
N ARG A 201 -6.19 -15.74 7.87
CA ARG A 201 -6.02 -16.28 6.53
C ARG A 201 -5.47 -17.70 6.60
N LEU A 202 -6.12 -18.58 5.90
CA LEU A 202 -5.75 -19.98 5.77
C LEU A 202 -5.47 -20.30 4.30
N ARG A 203 -4.49 -21.16 4.07
CA ARG A 203 -4.22 -21.76 2.76
C ARG A 203 -3.85 -23.21 2.96
N TYR A 204 -4.45 -24.07 2.16
CA TYR A 204 -4.16 -25.49 2.10
C TYR A 204 -3.87 -25.90 0.67
N ALA A 205 -2.66 -26.40 0.42
CA ALA A 205 -2.20 -26.82 -0.90
C ALA A 205 -1.49 -28.18 -0.77
N PRO A 206 -2.26 -29.31 -0.69
CA PRO A 206 -1.70 -30.63 -0.51
C PRO A 206 -0.97 -31.15 -1.73
N SER A 207 -1.30 -30.61 -2.92
CA SER A 207 -0.69 -31.01 -4.20
C SER A 207 -0.72 -29.83 -5.16
N SER A 208 -0.10 -29.99 -6.32
CA SER A 208 -0.19 -29.04 -7.44
C SER A 208 -1.61 -28.99 -8.08
N LEU A 209 -2.44 -30.00 -7.83
CA LEU A 209 -3.78 -30.11 -8.39
C LEU A 209 -4.80 -29.26 -7.62
N TRP A 210 -4.64 -29.13 -6.30
CA TRP A 210 -5.61 -28.48 -5.42
C TRP A 210 -4.98 -27.43 -4.53
N GLU A 211 -5.62 -26.27 -4.49
CA GLU A 211 -5.34 -25.24 -3.51
C GLU A 211 -6.66 -24.66 -3.00
N VAL A 212 -6.83 -24.63 -1.71
CA VAL A 212 -7.95 -23.96 -1.03
C VAL A 212 -7.37 -22.84 -0.19
N SER A 213 -7.93 -21.66 -0.33
CA SER A 213 -7.54 -20.50 0.47
C SER A 213 -8.76 -19.74 0.96
N GLY A 214 -8.67 -19.22 2.18
CA GLY A 214 -9.74 -18.45 2.79
C GLY A 214 -9.21 -17.33 3.65
N ALA A 215 -10.07 -16.34 3.91
CA ALA A 215 -9.81 -15.30 4.89
C ALA A 215 -11.09 -14.89 5.60
N LEU A 216 -10.98 -14.62 6.89
CA LEU A 216 -12.01 -14.05 7.75
C LEU A 216 -11.49 -12.74 8.33
N ASN A 217 -12.33 -11.72 8.37
CA ASN A 217 -11.98 -10.42 8.92
C ASN A 217 -13.12 -9.91 9.79
N LEU A 218 -12.77 -9.41 10.97
CA LEU A 218 -13.66 -8.66 11.87
C LEU A 218 -13.10 -7.26 11.98
N PHE A 219 -13.91 -6.24 11.77
CA PHE A 219 -13.44 -4.87 11.74
C PHE A 219 -14.43 -3.90 12.39
N SER A 220 -13.90 -2.85 12.99
CA SER A 220 -14.65 -1.72 13.52
C SER A 220 -13.84 -0.44 13.30
N THR A 221 -14.45 0.57 12.71
CA THR A 221 -13.83 1.88 12.47
C THR A 221 -14.82 3.01 12.69
N ASP A 222 -14.36 4.10 13.33
CA ASP A 222 -15.19 5.27 13.61
C ASP A 222 -15.55 6.07 12.35
N SER A 223 -14.70 5.99 11.31
CA SER A 223 -14.88 6.74 10.06
C SER A 223 -14.18 6.10 8.88
N PHE A 224 -14.46 6.62 7.67
CA PHE A 224 -13.72 6.23 6.46
C PHE A 224 -12.23 6.62 6.52
N ASP A 225 -11.84 7.62 7.29
CA ASP A 225 -10.44 8.05 7.43
C ASP A 225 -9.60 7.04 8.22
N THR A 226 -10.22 6.21 9.04
CA THR A 226 -9.59 5.10 9.76
C THR A 226 -9.76 3.74 9.08
N ARG A 227 -10.24 3.72 7.82
CA ARG A 227 -10.41 2.50 7.03
C ARG A 227 -9.16 1.63 7.02
N LEU A 228 -9.35 0.33 7.01
CA LEU A 228 -8.29 -0.67 7.06
C LEU A 228 -8.24 -1.46 5.74
N TYR A 229 -7.09 -2.01 5.44
CA TYR A 229 -6.86 -2.78 4.23
C TYR A 229 -6.17 -4.09 4.59
N THR A 230 -6.68 -5.20 4.09
CA THR A 230 -5.99 -6.48 4.18
C THR A 230 -6.09 -7.24 2.88
N TYR A 231 -5.15 -8.14 2.67
CA TYR A 231 -5.20 -9.03 1.52
C TYR A 231 -6.31 -10.07 1.70
N GLN A 232 -7.11 -10.24 0.67
CA GLN A 232 -8.03 -11.38 0.56
C GLN A 232 -7.65 -12.25 -0.64
N PRO A 233 -7.83 -13.59 -0.55
CA PRO A 233 -7.67 -14.46 -1.69
C PRO A 233 -8.55 -14.04 -2.86
N GLN A 234 -7.97 -14.04 -4.06
CA GLN A 234 -8.62 -13.63 -5.30
C GLN A 234 -8.49 -14.73 -6.35
N LEU A 235 -9.32 -14.66 -7.38
CA LEU A 235 -9.14 -15.50 -8.57
C LEU A 235 -7.79 -15.20 -9.22
N PRO A 236 -7.08 -16.20 -9.79
CA PRO A 236 -5.81 -15.97 -10.47
C PRO A 236 -5.92 -14.86 -11.52
N GLY A 237 -4.95 -13.94 -11.54
CA GLY A 237 -4.93 -12.81 -12.48
C GLY A 237 -5.90 -11.66 -12.15
N THR A 238 -6.60 -11.71 -11.03
CA THR A 238 -7.34 -10.58 -10.48
C THR A 238 -6.65 -10.10 -9.21
N GLY A 239 -6.61 -8.79 -8.99
CA GLY A 239 -6.05 -8.19 -7.79
C GLY A 239 -7.05 -7.23 -7.17
N ALA A 240 -7.36 -7.39 -5.88
CA ALA A 240 -8.13 -6.42 -5.15
C ALA A 240 -7.67 -6.38 -3.69
N PHE A 241 -7.57 -5.17 -3.17
CA PHE A 241 -7.38 -4.91 -1.75
C PHE A 241 -8.67 -4.29 -1.22
N PRO A 242 -9.58 -5.10 -0.65
CA PRO A 242 -10.84 -4.58 -0.14
C PRO A 242 -10.59 -3.57 0.96
N VAL A 243 -11.48 -2.58 1.00
CA VAL A 243 -11.50 -1.51 2.00
C VAL A 243 -12.49 -1.90 3.08
N PHE A 244 -12.05 -1.85 4.33
CA PHE A 244 -12.85 -2.13 5.51
C PHE A 244 -13.08 -0.85 6.28
N TYR A 245 -14.35 -0.43 6.42
CA TYR A 245 -14.79 0.71 7.21
C TYR A 245 -16.19 0.44 7.78
N GLY A 246 -16.55 1.12 8.87
CA GLY A 246 -17.71 0.78 9.68
C GLY A 246 -17.42 -0.38 10.62
N THR A 247 -18.46 -1.04 11.10
CA THR A 247 -18.37 -2.22 11.94
C THR A 247 -18.97 -3.41 11.22
N GLY A 248 -18.24 -4.53 11.14
CA GLY A 248 -18.71 -5.67 10.38
C GLY A 248 -17.75 -6.84 10.33
N CYS A 249 -18.12 -7.83 9.53
CA CYS A 249 -17.30 -8.99 9.22
C CYS A 249 -17.24 -9.25 7.72
N SER A 250 -16.20 -9.95 7.28
CA SER A 250 -16.13 -10.48 5.92
C SER A 250 -15.48 -11.84 5.90
N GLY A 251 -15.95 -12.68 4.98
CA GLY A 251 -15.40 -13.99 4.70
C GLY A 251 -15.14 -14.16 3.20
N VAL A 252 -14.06 -14.84 2.84
CA VAL A 252 -13.78 -15.23 1.47
C VAL A 252 -13.20 -16.63 1.44
N ALA A 253 -13.62 -17.43 0.46
CA ALA A 253 -13.05 -18.72 0.13
C ALA A 253 -12.75 -18.78 -1.37
N VAL A 254 -11.61 -19.34 -1.71
CA VAL A 254 -11.17 -19.59 -3.09
C VAL A 254 -10.68 -21.02 -3.18
N VAL A 255 -11.18 -21.73 -4.19
CA VAL A 255 -10.74 -23.09 -4.53
C VAL A 255 -10.14 -23.04 -5.93
N ASN A 256 -8.91 -23.48 -6.07
CA ASN A 256 -8.23 -23.66 -7.35
C ASN A 256 -8.05 -25.14 -7.60
N TRP A 257 -8.51 -25.61 -8.75
CA TRP A 257 -8.39 -26.99 -9.20
C TRP A 257 -7.73 -27.05 -10.58
N ASN A 258 -6.62 -27.75 -10.68
CA ASN A 258 -5.84 -27.91 -11.89
C ASN A 258 -5.82 -29.41 -12.28
N PRO A 259 -6.90 -29.96 -12.87
CA PRO A 259 -6.99 -31.39 -13.19
C PRO A 259 -5.93 -31.86 -14.19
N SER A 260 -5.41 -30.96 -15.00
CA SER A 260 -4.32 -31.24 -15.95
C SER A 260 -3.47 -29.97 -16.18
N ARG A 261 -2.38 -30.08 -16.93
CA ARG A 261 -1.57 -28.94 -17.33
C ARG A 261 -2.32 -27.95 -18.24
N ALA A 262 -3.30 -28.45 -18.99
CA ALA A 262 -4.11 -27.66 -19.92
C ALA A 262 -5.26 -26.94 -19.21
N TRP A 263 -5.87 -27.52 -18.19
CA TRP A 263 -7.07 -27.01 -17.54
C TRP A 263 -6.83 -26.48 -16.13
N SER A 264 -7.40 -25.31 -15.84
CA SER A 264 -7.45 -24.72 -14.50
C SER A 264 -8.84 -24.14 -14.25
N LEU A 265 -9.45 -24.57 -13.16
CA LEU A 265 -10.75 -24.09 -12.67
C LEU A 265 -10.54 -23.39 -11.35
N SER A 266 -11.07 -22.18 -11.20
CA SER A 266 -10.99 -21.42 -9.95
C SER A 266 -12.36 -20.87 -9.59
N THR A 267 -12.79 -21.10 -8.36
CA THR A 267 -14.04 -20.57 -7.82
C THR A 267 -13.78 -19.69 -6.61
N ARG A 268 -14.55 -18.61 -6.47
CA ARG A 268 -14.44 -17.67 -5.35
C ARG A 268 -15.82 -17.33 -4.83
N ILE A 269 -15.97 -17.41 -3.50
CA ILE A 269 -17.15 -16.92 -2.77
C ILE A 269 -16.64 -15.88 -1.79
N ALA A 270 -17.22 -14.70 -1.79
CA ALA A 270 -16.90 -13.63 -0.85
C ALA A 270 -18.17 -13.02 -0.29
N MET A 271 -18.21 -12.88 1.02
CA MET A 271 -19.32 -12.27 1.76
C MET A 271 -18.79 -11.12 2.62
N MET A 272 -19.57 -10.06 2.74
CA MET A 272 -19.32 -8.97 3.68
C MET A 272 -20.64 -8.54 4.29
N HIS A 273 -20.65 -8.41 5.61
CA HIS A 273 -21.78 -7.89 6.37
C HIS A 273 -21.31 -6.72 7.25
N ARG A 274 -22.02 -5.59 7.18
CA ARG A 274 -21.77 -4.40 7.98
C ARG A 274 -22.98 -4.12 8.87
N TRP A 275 -22.74 -4.03 10.18
CA TRP A 275 -23.78 -3.70 11.16
C TRP A 275 -23.96 -2.18 11.33
N ASN A 276 -22.89 -1.40 11.11
CA ASN A 276 -22.91 0.05 11.22
C ASN A 276 -22.03 0.67 10.14
N ARG A 277 -22.53 1.74 9.50
CA ARG A 277 -21.80 2.55 8.53
C ARG A 277 -21.65 3.96 9.07
N PRO A 278 -20.46 4.39 9.46
CA PRO A 278 -20.23 5.79 9.73
C PRO A 278 -20.42 6.58 8.43
N HIS A 279 -21.05 7.75 8.52
CA HIS A 279 -21.20 8.63 7.37
C HIS A 279 -19.84 8.95 6.76
N ALA A 280 -19.66 8.65 5.48
CA ALA A 280 -18.46 9.04 4.75
C ALA A 280 -18.51 10.56 4.58
N SER A 281 -17.55 11.26 5.17
CA SER A 281 -17.47 12.72 5.09
C SER A 281 -17.06 13.24 3.71
N ASN A 282 -16.72 12.34 2.75
CA ASN A 282 -16.36 12.67 1.38
C ASN A 282 -17.01 11.68 0.41
N ALA A 283 -17.77 12.21 -0.52
CA ALA A 283 -18.63 11.54 -1.49
C ALA A 283 -17.96 10.65 -2.58
N ALA A 284 -16.72 10.23 -2.38
CA ALA A 284 -16.02 9.34 -3.31
C ALA A 284 -16.07 7.84 -2.90
N ALA A 285 -16.78 7.51 -1.81
CA ALA A 285 -17.10 6.12 -1.52
C ALA A 285 -18.27 5.72 -2.43
N VAL A 286 -17.99 4.92 -3.45
CA VAL A 286 -19.02 4.23 -4.23
C VAL A 286 -20.01 3.63 -3.24
N GLU A 287 -21.27 4.06 -3.32
CA GLU A 287 -22.38 3.52 -2.57
C GLU A 287 -22.56 2.04 -2.89
N GLU A 288 -21.90 1.16 -2.14
CA GLU A 288 -22.45 -0.17 -1.93
C GLU A 288 -23.63 0.01 -0.98
N SER A 289 -24.81 0.09 -1.57
CA SER A 289 -26.06 0.44 -0.88
C SER A 289 -26.61 -0.64 0.05
N SER A 290 -25.93 -1.79 0.19
CA SER A 290 -26.41 -2.90 1.03
C SER A 290 -25.46 -3.17 2.20
N ASP A 291 -26.05 -3.42 3.39
CA ASP A 291 -25.32 -3.87 4.58
C ASP A 291 -24.75 -5.28 4.42
N TYR A 292 -25.23 -5.99 3.43
CA TYR A 292 -24.80 -7.33 3.05
C TYR A 292 -24.38 -7.37 1.59
N SER A 293 -23.21 -7.92 1.29
CA SER A 293 -22.78 -8.19 -0.08
C SER A 293 -22.29 -9.63 -0.23
N LEU A 294 -22.77 -10.31 -1.28
CA LEU A 294 -22.31 -11.63 -1.70
C LEU A 294 -21.74 -11.51 -3.11
N ARG A 295 -20.53 -11.99 -3.31
CA ARG A 295 -19.86 -12.01 -4.62
C ARG A 295 -19.40 -13.41 -4.95
N LEU A 296 -19.85 -13.91 -6.09
CA LEU A 296 -19.43 -15.20 -6.64
C LEU A 296 -18.54 -14.94 -7.85
N GLY A 297 -17.51 -15.74 -8.01
CA GLY A 297 -16.60 -15.67 -9.14
C GLY A 297 -16.22 -17.06 -9.61
N LEU A 298 -16.22 -17.26 -10.92
CA LEU A 298 -15.77 -18.48 -11.59
C LEU A 298 -14.76 -18.11 -12.66
N ARG A 299 -13.67 -18.85 -12.74
CA ARG A 299 -12.69 -18.73 -13.81
C ARG A 299 -12.33 -20.09 -14.33
N VAL A 300 -12.49 -20.26 -15.64
CA VAL A 300 -12.01 -21.42 -16.39
C VAL A 300 -10.86 -20.95 -17.28
N ARG A 301 -9.75 -21.68 -17.30
CA ARG A 301 -8.61 -21.42 -18.16
C ARG A 301 -8.18 -22.69 -18.85
N TYR A 302 -8.07 -22.61 -20.15
CA TYR A 302 -7.46 -23.63 -21.00
C TYR A 302 -6.16 -23.09 -21.61
N ARG A 303 -5.12 -23.92 -21.65
CA ARG A 303 -3.82 -23.63 -22.30
C ARG A 303 -3.65 -24.63 -23.45
N PHE A 304 -3.47 -24.10 -24.62
CA PHE A 304 -3.09 -24.85 -25.80
C PHE A 304 -1.66 -25.37 -25.70
#